data_cab2dd136c22e4e24efb28aa8ef76e39
#
_entry.id   cab2dd136c22e4e24efb28aa8ef76e39
#
_cell.length_a   1.000
_cell.length_b   1.000
_cell.length_c   1.000
_cell.angle_alpha   90.00
_cell.angle_beta   90.00
_cell.angle_gamma   90.00
#
_symmetry.space_group_name_H-M   'P 1'
#
loop_
_entity.id
_entity.type
_entity.pdbx_description
1 polymer ?
#
loop_
_entity_poly.entity_id
_entity_poly.type
_entity_poly.pdbx_seq_one_letter_code
_entity_poly.pdbx_strand_id
1 'polypeptide(L)'
;LGIIIFQKPHSHAKISKKERMQKFLLNEVGFNKAQLNSYDSLYKTHERSMKKLMDSLRNGSNENFSVLSESGFSDSAVQEAVSRSAAQNVRMGKLFFEQLNQIRNICNNDQKPRFDTGIAKFYFKKEKSK
;
A
#
# COMPACT_ATOMS: atom_id res chain seq x y z
N LEU A 1 -26.05 -9.50 -19.81
CA LEU A 1 -26.31 -8.75 -19.67
C LEU A 1 -25.55 -7.64 -19.21
N GLY A 2 -25.87 -6.91 -18.57
CA GLY A 2 -25.22 -5.77 -18.17
C GLY A 2 -23.89 -5.98 -17.59
N ILE A 3 -23.63 -7.04 -17.14
CA ILE A 3 -22.47 -7.36 -16.54
C ILE A 3 -21.28 -7.15 -17.33
N ILE A 4 -21.21 -7.55 -18.39
CA ILE A 4 -20.15 -7.46 -19.16
C ILE A 4 -19.78 -6.13 -19.49
N ILE A 5 -20.57 -5.33 -19.67
CA ILE A 5 -20.34 -4.10 -19.95
C ILE A 5 -19.40 -3.43 -19.15
N PHE A 6 -19.62 -3.36 -18.02
CA PHE A 6 -18.79 -2.60 -17.28
C PHE A 6 -17.39 -3.02 -17.16
N GLN A 7 -17.10 -4.12 -17.34
CA GLN A 7 -15.81 -4.46 -17.16
C GLN A 7 -14.88 -3.96 -18.15
N LYS A 8 -15.16 -3.86 -19.31
CA LYS A 8 -14.24 -3.45 -20.20
C LYS A 8 -13.95 -2.06 -20.21
N PRO A 9 -14.77 -1.23 -20.10
CA PRO A 9 -14.49 0.15 -20.22
C PRO A 9 -13.51 0.60 -19.21
N HIS A 10 -13.74 0.26 -18.03
CA HIS A 10 -12.86 0.79 -17.09
C HIS A 10 -11.53 0.21 -17.07
N SER A 11 -11.34 -0.88 -17.58
CA SER A 11 -10.06 -1.48 -17.47
C SER A 11 -9.03 -0.65 -18.17
N HIS A 12 -9.30 -0.08 -19.29
CA HIS A 12 -8.26 0.65 -19.90
C HIS A 12 -8.21 2.07 -19.43
N ALA A 13 -9.17 2.54 -18.77
CA ALA A 13 -9.12 3.87 -18.28
C ALA A 13 -8.29 3.99 -17.02
N LYS A 14 -8.13 2.90 -16.33
CA LYS A 14 -7.41 2.93 -15.11
C LYS A 14 -5.96 2.64 -15.25
N ILE A 15 -5.10 3.41 -14.64
CA ILE A 15 -3.69 3.11 -14.65
C ILE A 15 -3.40 2.48 -13.29
N SER A 16 -2.42 1.64 -13.24
CA SER A 16 -2.07 0.94 -12.03
C SER A 16 -1.41 1.86 -11.03
N LYS A 17 -1.32 1.40 -9.79
CA LYS A 17 -0.66 2.14 -8.76
C LYS A 17 0.78 2.34 -9.12
N LYS A 18 1.41 1.35 -9.71
CA LYS A 18 2.81 1.44 -10.12
C LYS A 18 2.97 2.54 -11.13
N GLU A 19 2.10 2.60 -12.11
CA GLU A 19 2.19 3.62 -13.14
C GLU A 19 1.97 5.01 -12.59
N ARG A 20 1.05 5.15 -11.66
CA ARG A 20 0.82 6.45 -11.05
C ARG A 20 2.03 6.92 -10.29
N MET A 21 2.66 6.02 -9.55
CA MET A 21 3.86 6.38 -8.82
C MET A 21 4.98 6.73 -9.80
N GLN A 22 5.13 5.97 -10.87
CA GLN A 22 6.16 6.25 -11.86
C GLN A 22 5.98 7.63 -12.46
N LYS A 23 4.74 8.00 -12.79
CA LYS A 23 4.46 9.31 -13.35
C LYS A 23 4.77 10.41 -12.36
N PHE A 24 4.44 10.19 -11.11
CA PHE A 24 4.72 11.14 -10.05
C PHE A 24 6.23 11.34 -9.91
N LEU A 25 6.98 10.25 -9.87
CA LEU A 25 8.43 10.33 -9.70
C LEU A 25 9.09 11.01 -10.89
N LEU A 26 8.62 10.71 -12.07
CA LEU A 26 9.17 11.31 -13.27
C LEU A 26 8.80 12.78 -13.41
N ASN A 27 7.53 13.08 -13.29
CA ASN A 27 7.05 14.44 -13.59
C ASN A 27 7.12 15.43 -12.45
N GLU A 28 6.89 14.98 -11.24
CA GLU A 28 6.90 15.90 -10.11
C GLU A 28 8.19 15.90 -9.32
N VAL A 29 8.82 14.76 -9.19
CA VAL A 29 10.04 14.68 -8.42
C VAL A 29 11.26 14.88 -9.33
N GLY A 30 11.13 14.51 -10.58
CA GLY A 30 12.22 14.70 -11.54
C GLY A 30 13.22 13.55 -11.61
N PHE A 31 12.74 12.33 -11.43
CA PHE A 31 13.62 11.17 -11.53
C PHE A 31 14.16 11.03 -12.95
N ASN A 32 15.42 10.65 -13.08
CA ASN A 32 15.99 10.34 -14.36
C ASN A 32 15.80 8.85 -14.62
N LYS A 33 16.29 8.39 -15.75
CA LYS A 33 16.11 7.01 -16.14
C LYS A 33 16.73 6.02 -15.17
N ALA A 34 17.92 6.30 -14.68
CA ALA A 34 18.58 5.42 -13.74
C ALA A 34 17.79 5.30 -12.45
N GLN A 35 17.23 6.43 -12.00
CA GLN A 35 16.42 6.43 -10.79
C GLN A 35 15.12 5.65 -10.99
N LEU A 36 14.51 5.78 -12.17
CA LEU A 36 13.29 5.02 -12.45
C LEU A 36 13.57 3.52 -12.51
N ASN A 37 14.75 3.15 -13.02
CA ASN A 37 15.13 1.73 -13.02
C ASN A 37 15.32 1.22 -11.60
N SER A 38 15.90 2.03 -10.73
CA SER A 38 16.06 1.66 -9.33
C SER A 38 14.70 1.49 -8.66
N TYR A 39 13.79 2.41 -8.96
CA TYR A 39 12.44 2.32 -8.43
C TYR A 39 11.76 1.03 -8.91
N ASP A 40 11.94 0.69 -10.19
CA ASP A 40 11.30 -0.49 -10.75
C ASP A 40 11.76 -1.75 -10.04
N SER A 41 13.05 -1.87 -9.75
CA SER A 41 13.58 -3.01 -9.01
C SER A 41 13.02 -3.05 -7.60
N LEU A 42 12.96 -1.89 -6.98
CA LEU A 42 12.44 -1.77 -5.65
C LEU A 42 10.96 -2.16 -5.59
N TYR A 43 10.21 -1.74 -6.60
CA TYR A 43 8.79 -2.05 -6.67
C TYR A 43 8.56 -3.57 -6.67
N LYS A 44 9.37 -4.30 -7.41
CA LYS A 44 9.22 -5.75 -7.47
C LYS A 44 9.44 -6.39 -6.12
N THR A 45 10.43 -5.90 -5.37
CA THR A 45 10.68 -6.40 -4.03
C THR A 45 9.52 -6.05 -3.10
N HIS A 46 9.02 -4.82 -3.21
CA HIS A 46 7.92 -4.35 -2.38
C HIS A 46 6.65 -5.16 -2.66
N GLU A 47 6.43 -5.48 -3.93
CA GLU A 47 5.27 -6.24 -4.32
C GLU A 47 5.28 -7.63 -3.69
N ARG A 48 6.43 -8.28 -3.70
CA ARG A 48 6.57 -9.58 -3.08
C ARG A 48 6.36 -9.52 -1.57
N SER A 49 6.94 -8.51 -0.93
CA SER A 49 6.78 -8.35 0.51
C SER A 49 5.35 -8.09 0.88
N MET A 50 4.69 -7.25 0.10
CA MET A 50 3.29 -6.92 0.36
C MET A 50 2.40 -8.15 0.18
N LYS A 51 2.67 -8.94 -0.85
CA LYS A 51 1.89 -10.12 -1.09
C LYS A 51 2.02 -11.11 0.07
N LYS A 52 3.23 -11.31 0.56
CA LYS A 52 3.44 -12.19 1.69
C LYS A 52 2.71 -11.70 2.91
N LEU A 53 2.76 -10.40 3.16
CA LEU A 53 2.08 -9.83 4.31
C LEU A 53 0.57 -9.99 4.16
N MET A 54 0.03 -9.71 2.98
CA MET A 54 -1.41 -9.83 2.77
C MET A 54 -1.89 -11.27 2.95
N ASP A 55 -1.11 -12.23 2.48
CA ASP A 55 -1.45 -13.64 2.68
C ASP A 55 -1.45 -13.99 4.15
N SER A 56 -0.48 -13.48 4.89
CA SER A 56 -0.38 -13.72 6.32
C SER A 56 -1.57 -13.09 7.06
N LEU A 57 -1.98 -11.89 6.64
CA LEU A 57 -3.12 -11.23 7.27
C LEU A 57 -4.41 -11.98 7.01
N ARG A 58 -4.56 -12.51 5.80
CA ARG A 58 -5.76 -13.26 5.47
C ARG A 58 -5.85 -14.52 6.31
N ASN A 59 -4.72 -15.22 6.44
CA ASN A 59 -4.69 -16.44 7.23
C ASN A 59 -4.96 -16.12 8.69
N GLY A 60 -4.39 -15.04 9.18
CA GLY A 60 -4.63 -14.63 10.57
C GLY A 60 -6.08 -14.25 10.82
N SER A 61 -6.73 -13.60 9.86
CA SER A 61 -8.13 -13.24 9.99
C SER A 61 -9.01 -14.49 10.04
N ASN A 62 -8.68 -15.47 9.21
CA ASN A 62 -9.44 -16.72 9.22
C ASN A 62 -9.30 -17.43 10.54
N GLU A 63 -8.10 -17.47 11.10
CA GLU A 63 -7.88 -18.08 12.39
C GLU A 63 -8.61 -17.33 13.49
N ASN A 64 -8.57 -16.02 13.45
CA ASN A 64 -9.27 -15.21 14.44
C ASN A 64 -10.76 -15.53 14.41
N PHE A 65 -11.32 -15.61 13.22
CA PHE A 65 -12.76 -15.88 13.13
C PHE A 65 -13.10 -17.26 13.64
N SER A 66 -12.25 -18.26 13.35
CA SER A 66 -12.48 -19.61 13.88
C SER A 66 -12.50 -19.62 15.39
N VAL A 67 -11.55 -18.96 16.01
CA VAL A 67 -11.50 -18.92 17.46
C VAL A 67 -12.71 -18.19 18.04
N LEU A 68 -13.08 -17.08 17.42
CA LEU A 68 -14.25 -16.32 17.87
C LEU A 68 -15.50 -17.17 17.76
N SER A 69 -15.65 -17.85 16.64
CA SER A 69 -16.82 -18.66 16.40
C SER A 69 -16.92 -19.82 17.39
N GLU A 70 -15.80 -20.51 17.60
CA GLU A 70 -15.79 -21.65 18.52
C GLU A 70 -16.05 -21.24 19.96
N SER A 71 -15.62 -20.07 20.35
CA SER A 71 -15.80 -19.60 21.71
C SER A 71 -17.12 -18.88 21.93
N GLY A 72 -17.93 -18.76 20.85
CA GLY A 72 -19.18 -18.01 20.96
C GLY A 72 -18.94 -16.54 21.15
N PHE A 73 -17.83 -16.05 20.62
CA PHE A 73 -17.47 -14.64 20.74
C PHE A 73 -17.33 -14.22 22.20
N SER A 74 -16.68 -15.05 23.00
CA SER A 74 -16.45 -14.71 24.38
C SER A 74 -15.63 -13.43 24.49
N ASP A 75 -15.76 -12.73 25.60
CA ASP A 75 -15.04 -11.50 25.80
C ASP A 75 -13.53 -11.66 25.66
N SER A 76 -12.99 -12.73 26.20
CA SER A 76 -11.54 -12.91 26.10
C SER A 76 -11.10 -13.23 24.68
N ALA A 77 -11.92 -13.98 23.93
CA ALA A 77 -11.56 -14.27 22.55
C ALA A 77 -11.61 -13.00 21.70
N VAL A 78 -12.60 -12.14 21.95
CA VAL A 78 -12.71 -10.87 21.25
C VAL A 78 -11.49 -10.00 21.56
N GLN A 79 -11.10 -9.96 22.82
CA GLN A 79 -9.94 -9.16 23.22
C GLN A 79 -8.68 -9.63 22.52
N GLU A 80 -8.48 -10.92 22.44
CA GLU A 80 -7.33 -11.47 21.77
C GLU A 80 -7.34 -11.18 20.27
N ALA A 81 -8.51 -11.29 19.65
CA ALA A 81 -8.62 -11.02 18.23
C ALA A 81 -8.27 -9.56 17.93
N VAL A 82 -8.73 -8.64 18.79
CA VAL A 82 -8.42 -7.24 18.64
C VAL A 82 -6.92 -6.99 18.76
N SER A 83 -6.29 -7.63 19.75
CA SER A 83 -4.85 -7.46 19.94
C SER A 83 -4.06 -7.94 18.73
N ARG A 84 -4.46 -9.08 18.18
CA ARG A 84 -3.75 -9.59 17.00
C ARG A 84 -3.97 -8.71 15.79
N SER A 85 -5.18 -8.18 15.63
CA SER A 85 -5.45 -7.28 14.52
C SER A 85 -4.63 -5.99 14.63
N ALA A 86 -4.51 -5.49 15.86
CA ALA A 86 -3.71 -4.28 16.07
C ALA A 86 -2.25 -4.53 15.73
N ALA A 87 -1.72 -5.70 16.11
CA ALA A 87 -0.34 -6.03 15.79
C ALA A 87 -0.13 -6.11 14.28
N GLN A 88 -1.11 -6.64 13.56
CA GLN A 88 -1.02 -6.72 12.11
C GLN A 88 -1.04 -5.35 11.47
N ASN A 89 -1.85 -4.44 12.00
CA ASN A 89 -1.87 -3.08 11.50
C ASN A 89 -0.54 -2.38 11.70
N VAL A 90 0.13 -2.65 12.81
CA VAL A 90 1.45 -2.08 13.06
C VAL A 90 2.42 -2.58 12.00
N ARG A 91 2.38 -3.88 11.70
CA ARG A 91 3.27 -4.45 10.70
C ARG A 91 3.02 -3.85 9.32
N MET A 92 1.76 -3.66 8.98
CA MET A 92 1.40 -3.10 7.69
C MET A 92 1.91 -1.66 7.58
N GLY A 93 1.69 -0.87 8.63
CA GLY A 93 2.14 0.52 8.62
C GLY A 93 3.64 0.63 8.54
N LYS A 94 4.34 -0.24 9.26
CA LYS A 94 5.78 -0.22 9.24
C LYS A 94 6.30 -0.55 7.86
N LEU A 95 5.75 -1.58 7.22
CA LEU A 95 6.18 -1.95 5.89
C LEU A 95 5.92 -0.80 4.91
N PHE A 96 4.76 -0.20 5.00
CA PHE A 96 4.39 0.89 4.10
C PHE A 96 5.38 2.07 4.22
N PHE A 97 5.67 2.50 5.43
CA PHE A 97 6.58 3.63 5.60
C PHE A 97 8.02 3.28 5.26
N GLU A 98 8.41 2.04 5.49
CA GLU A 98 9.75 1.62 5.08
C GLU A 98 9.87 1.63 3.56
N GLN A 99 8.83 1.23 2.86
CA GLN A 99 8.85 1.25 1.40
C GLN A 99 8.96 2.68 0.89
N LEU A 100 8.20 3.59 1.47
CA LEU A 100 8.29 4.99 1.09
C LEU A 100 9.68 5.54 1.34
N ASN A 101 10.27 5.17 2.47
CA ASN A 101 11.61 5.64 2.79
C ASN A 101 12.64 5.13 1.78
N GLN A 102 12.47 3.90 1.32
CA GLN A 102 13.39 3.35 0.34
C GLN A 102 13.29 4.09 -0.99
N ILE A 103 12.09 4.46 -1.39
CA ILE A 103 11.93 5.24 -2.61
C ILE A 103 12.56 6.62 -2.41
N ARG A 104 12.31 7.21 -1.24
CA ARG A 104 12.87 8.52 -0.94
C ARG A 104 14.39 8.51 -1.01
N ASN A 105 14.99 7.39 -0.61
CA ASN A 105 16.45 7.28 -0.65
C ASN A 105 17.03 7.23 -2.06
N ILE A 106 16.20 7.00 -3.07
CA ILE A 106 16.68 7.08 -4.45
C ILE A 106 16.83 8.55 -4.86
N CYS A 107 16.10 9.44 -4.21
CA CYS A 107 16.13 10.85 -4.52
C CYS A 107 17.48 11.49 -4.15
N ASN A 108 17.89 12.49 -4.92
CA ASN A 108 19.02 13.29 -4.51
C ASN A 108 18.48 14.38 -3.57
N ASN A 109 19.36 15.25 -3.08
CA ASN A 109 18.96 16.25 -2.11
C ASN A 109 17.94 17.26 -2.60
N ASP A 110 18.00 17.60 -3.88
CA ASP A 110 17.04 18.54 -4.45
C ASP A 110 15.67 17.89 -4.64
N GLN A 111 15.67 16.61 -4.87
CA GLN A 111 14.42 15.88 -5.13
C GLN A 111 13.66 15.52 -3.88
N LYS A 112 14.35 15.33 -2.77
CA LYS A 112 13.69 14.90 -1.52
C LYS A 112 12.54 15.82 -1.09
N PRO A 113 12.71 17.13 -1.08
CA PRO A 113 11.58 17.98 -0.70
C PRO A 113 10.39 17.85 -1.65
N ARG A 114 10.67 17.66 -2.95
CA ARG A 114 9.58 17.49 -3.91
C ARG A 114 8.87 16.17 -3.67
N PHE A 115 9.63 15.13 -3.35
CA PHE A 115 9.07 13.84 -3.03
C PHE A 115 8.17 13.97 -1.80
N ASP A 116 8.67 14.61 -0.75
CA ASP A 116 7.92 14.73 0.49
C ASP A 116 6.60 15.47 0.31
N THR A 117 6.65 16.59 -0.39
CA THR A 117 5.44 17.36 -0.64
C THR A 117 4.44 16.57 -1.49
N GLY A 118 4.95 15.92 -2.52
CA GLY A 118 4.08 15.17 -3.42
C GLY A 118 3.48 13.93 -2.79
N ILE A 119 4.26 13.24 -1.97
CA ILE A 119 3.75 12.05 -1.29
C ILE A 119 2.63 12.41 -0.33
N ALA A 120 2.75 13.56 0.34
CA ALA A 120 1.69 14.00 1.23
C ALA A 120 0.39 14.17 0.45
N LYS A 121 0.45 14.77 -0.73
CA LYS A 121 -0.71 14.92 -1.57
C LYS A 121 -1.19 13.58 -2.14
N PHE A 122 -0.27 12.73 -2.52
CA PHE A 122 -0.58 11.47 -3.15
C PHE A 122 -1.35 10.51 -2.24
N TYR A 123 -0.99 10.45 -0.98
CA TYR A 123 -1.58 9.51 -0.05
C TYR A 123 -2.41 10.11 1.08
N PHE A 124 -2.04 11.26 1.57
CA PHE A 124 -2.60 11.73 2.80
C PHE A 124 -3.46 12.99 2.75
N LYS A 125 -3.16 13.87 1.82
CA LYS A 125 -3.91 15.07 1.79
C LYS A 125 -5.32 14.88 1.38
N LYS A 126 -6.23 15.30 2.22
CA LYS A 126 -7.59 15.17 1.91
C LYS A 126 -8.03 16.37 1.17
N GLU A 127 -8.78 16.18 0.21
CA GLU A 127 -9.32 17.21 -0.52
C GLU A 127 -10.24 17.95 0.27
N LYS A 128 -10.09 19.12 0.41
CA LYS A 128 -10.95 19.84 1.17
C LYS A 128 -12.06 20.12 0.50
N SER A 129 -12.81 19.79 0.52
CA SER A 129 -13.94 20.00 -0.20
C SER A 129 -14.60 21.16 0.14
N LYS A 130 -14.62 21.49 0.30
CA LYS A 130 -15.17 22.30 0.49
C LYS A 130 -15.57 22.66 0.35
#